data_6d10914025ac223c583e672a0bbd8575
#
_entry.id   6d10914025ac223c583e672a0bbd8575
#
_cell.length_a   1.000
_cell.length_b   1.000
_cell.length_c   1.000
_cell.angle_alpha   90.00
_cell.angle_beta   90.00
_cell.angle_gamma   90.00
#
_symmetry.space_group_name_H-M   'P 1'
#
loop_
_entity.id
_entity.type
_entity.pdbx_description
1 polymer ?
#
loop_
_entity_poly.entity_id
_entity_poly.type
_entity_poly.pdbx_seq_one_letter_code
_entity_poly.pdbx_strand_id
1 'polypeptide(L)'
;MEIDSELKVATMSVGEFARFSPFTQRSDPLGFGNWRAAAGQQWHQEIQNRADSEGFANEQSIKGDLEWRGWTLRLNGRIDQIRSQKDRTHLREIKTVTTPLPLRPEEVRSHFKSYCIQLLTYRELLNRIETKPTGSIELDLFLIELGSGITQSLLLDERFDALIVDQLDLLVDYLDRKLERLSRLRSLRFKPAYETPRPGQETIQEDLNQAFKRSPIVCLEAPTGYGKTGVAWEFALNRLATGQVERIVYLTSKSTGQIEAAQRLDALLTDQSAASYWQIRNKAEHCVNVEFR
;
A
#
# COMPACT_ATOMS: atom_id res chain seq x y z
N MET A 1 -5.39 1.74 1.65
CA MET A 1 -5.34 3.05 0.93
C MET A 1 -6.37 3.05 -0.19
N GLU A 2 -7.26 4.01 -0.21
CA GLU A 2 -8.26 4.29 -1.24
C GLU A 2 -7.86 5.55 -2.01
N ILE A 3 -8.01 5.56 -3.34
CA ILE A 3 -7.51 6.64 -4.19
C ILE A 3 -8.63 7.11 -5.11
N ASP A 4 -9.00 8.37 -4.99
CA ASP A 4 -9.80 9.09 -5.99
C ASP A 4 -8.86 9.83 -6.95
N SER A 5 -8.74 9.29 -8.15
CA SER A 5 -7.83 9.80 -9.17
C SER A 5 -8.32 11.12 -9.81
N GLU A 6 -9.61 11.39 -9.81
CA GLU A 6 -10.19 12.60 -10.42
C GLU A 6 -10.01 13.79 -9.49
N LEU A 7 -10.25 13.57 -8.20
CA LEU A 7 -10.11 14.62 -7.20
C LEU A 7 -8.68 14.72 -6.62
N LYS A 8 -7.78 13.80 -6.98
CA LYS A 8 -6.45 13.64 -6.37
C LYS A 8 -6.52 13.54 -4.84
N VAL A 9 -7.40 12.68 -4.35
CA VAL A 9 -7.57 12.39 -2.93
C VAL A 9 -7.10 10.98 -2.63
N ALA A 10 -6.27 10.82 -1.61
CA ALA A 10 -5.87 9.50 -1.10
C ALA A 10 -6.29 9.37 0.37
N THR A 11 -7.11 8.35 0.68
CA THR A 11 -7.63 8.09 2.02
C THR A 11 -6.96 6.87 2.64
N MET A 12 -6.42 7.01 3.83
CA MET A 12 -5.75 5.92 4.55
C MET A 12 -5.63 6.20 6.04
N SER A 13 -5.26 5.20 6.83
CA SER A 13 -4.90 5.42 8.22
C SER A 13 -3.51 6.03 8.35
N VAL A 14 -3.26 6.76 9.46
CA VAL A 14 -1.92 7.28 9.80
C VAL A 14 -0.89 6.15 9.86
N GLY A 15 -1.27 4.99 10.39
CA GLY A 15 -0.40 3.82 10.43
C GLY A 15 -0.08 3.24 9.05
N GLU A 16 -1.02 3.26 8.10
CA GLU A 16 -0.76 2.88 6.70
C GLU A 16 0.15 3.88 6.02
N PHE A 17 -0.10 5.18 6.19
CA PHE A 17 0.76 6.25 5.68
C PHE A 17 2.20 6.10 6.19
N ALA A 18 2.38 5.96 7.50
CA ALA A 18 3.69 5.86 8.12
C ALA A 18 4.51 4.64 7.66
N ARG A 19 3.83 3.53 7.33
CA ARG A 19 4.46 2.30 6.80
C ARG A 19 4.45 2.21 5.29
N PHE A 20 3.88 3.19 4.59
CA PHE A 20 3.79 3.13 3.14
C PHE A 20 5.17 2.97 2.51
N SER A 21 5.25 2.01 1.59
CA SER A 21 6.39 1.78 0.71
C SER A 21 5.86 1.31 -0.64
N PRO A 22 6.36 1.84 -1.77
CA PRO A 22 6.00 1.36 -3.11
C PRO A 22 6.51 -0.05 -3.38
N PHE A 23 7.44 -0.54 -2.57
CA PHE A 23 7.97 -1.90 -2.65
C PHE A 23 7.28 -2.77 -1.61
N THR A 24 6.89 -3.98 -2.01
CA THR A 24 6.35 -4.99 -1.08
C THR A 24 7.38 -5.26 0.02
N GLN A 25 7.07 -4.87 1.25
CA GLN A 25 7.84 -5.34 2.39
C GLN A 25 7.64 -6.86 2.48
N ARG A 26 8.73 -7.60 2.63
CA ARG A 26 8.64 -9.04 2.90
C ARG A 26 7.82 -9.21 4.17
N SER A 27 6.68 -9.88 4.06
CA SER A 27 5.97 -10.40 5.24
C SER A 27 6.95 -11.27 6.04
N ASP A 28 6.92 -11.14 7.35
CA ASP A 28 7.74 -11.98 8.26
C ASP A 28 7.43 -13.46 7.97
N PRO A 29 8.35 -14.24 7.33
CA PRO A 29 8.05 -15.59 6.88
C PRO A 29 7.99 -16.60 8.04
N LEU A 30 8.29 -16.20 9.28
CA LEU A 30 8.42 -17.08 10.42
C LEU A 30 7.21 -17.05 11.37
N GLY A 31 6.13 -16.31 11.06
CA GLY A 31 4.87 -16.36 11.81
C GLY A 31 4.93 -15.86 13.28
N PHE A 32 6.01 -15.19 13.67
CA PHE A 32 6.14 -14.60 15.02
C PHE A 32 5.21 -13.41 15.27
N GLY A 33 4.45 -12.97 14.26
CA GLY A 33 3.56 -11.81 14.34
C GLY A 33 2.47 -11.93 15.41
N ASN A 34 1.87 -13.10 15.58
CA ASN A 34 0.77 -13.31 16.53
C ASN A 34 1.22 -13.23 18.00
N TRP A 35 2.38 -13.81 18.33
CA TRP A 35 2.93 -13.75 19.69
C TRP A 35 3.32 -12.30 20.06
N ARG A 36 4.00 -11.60 19.15
CA ARG A 36 4.38 -10.19 19.35
C ARG A 36 3.16 -9.29 19.53
N ALA A 37 2.10 -9.52 18.75
CA ALA A 37 0.85 -8.78 18.87
C ALA A 37 0.19 -8.98 20.23
N ALA A 38 0.11 -10.21 20.72
CA ALA A 38 -0.49 -10.52 22.03
C ALA A 38 0.31 -9.92 23.20
N ALA A 39 1.64 -10.07 23.18
CA ALA A 39 2.51 -9.47 24.19
C ALA A 39 2.47 -7.93 24.14
N GLY A 40 2.39 -7.35 22.93
CA GLY A 40 2.24 -5.92 22.75
C GLY A 40 0.94 -5.39 23.34
N GLN A 41 -0.18 -6.08 23.14
CA GLN A 41 -1.48 -5.70 23.70
C GLN A 41 -1.47 -5.67 25.23
N GLN A 42 -0.83 -6.65 25.86
CA GLN A 42 -0.74 -6.72 27.31
C GLN A 42 0.03 -5.51 27.90
N TRP A 43 1.17 -5.15 27.29
CA TRP A 43 1.95 -3.99 27.70
C TRP A 43 1.20 -2.67 27.46
N HIS A 44 0.51 -2.53 26.31
CA HIS A 44 -0.34 -1.37 26.05
C HIS A 44 -1.40 -1.20 27.14
N GLN A 45 -2.08 -2.27 27.53
CA GLN A 45 -3.10 -2.24 28.59
C GLN A 45 -2.52 -1.80 29.95
N GLU A 46 -1.35 -2.30 30.31
CA GLU A 46 -0.69 -1.94 31.57
C GLU A 46 -0.30 -0.47 31.63
N ILE A 47 0.20 0.09 30.51
CA ILE A 47 0.55 1.51 30.43
C ILE A 47 -0.70 2.38 30.37
N GLN A 48 -1.74 1.96 29.66
CA GLN A 48 -3.04 2.67 29.65
C GLN A 48 -3.61 2.78 31.07
N ASN A 49 -3.52 1.72 31.87
CA ASN A 49 -4.00 1.75 33.27
C ASN A 49 -3.22 2.73 34.15
N ARG A 50 -1.98 3.06 33.81
CA ARG A 50 -1.16 4.07 34.52
C ARG A 50 -1.39 5.50 33.99
N ALA A 51 -1.94 5.64 32.79
CA ALA A 51 -2.10 6.92 32.11
C ALA A 51 -2.92 7.94 32.90
N ASP A 52 -4.00 7.49 33.54
CA ASP A 52 -4.87 8.36 34.34
C ASP A 52 -4.14 9.02 35.50
N SER A 53 -3.19 8.32 36.13
CA SER A 53 -2.35 8.88 37.20
C SER A 53 -1.34 9.91 36.70
N GLU A 54 -0.96 9.83 35.39
CA GLU A 54 -0.05 10.76 34.73
C GLU A 54 -0.80 11.90 34.01
N GLY A 55 -2.13 11.89 34.01
CA GLY A 55 -3.00 12.89 33.37
C GLY A 55 -3.06 12.78 31.85
N PHE A 56 -2.80 11.60 31.29
CA PHE A 56 -2.99 11.31 29.86
C PHE A 56 -4.41 10.83 29.56
N ALA A 57 -4.98 11.30 28.46
CA ALA A 57 -6.13 10.68 27.83
C ALA A 57 -5.63 9.61 26.85
N ASN A 58 -6.25 8.42 26.89
CA ASN A 58 -5.90 7.28 26.04
C ASN A 58 -6.73 7.26 24.75
N GLU A 59 -6.13 6.75 23.68
CA GLU A 59 -6.80 6.36 22.43
C GLU A 59 -7.65 7.48 21.79
N GLN A 60 -7.10 8.69 21.74
CA GLN A 60 -7.79 9.83 21.14
C GLN A 60 -7.82 9.69 19.60
N SER A 61 -9.04 9.59 19.04
CA SER A 61 -9.22 9.58 17.59
C SER A 61 -8.93 10.93 16.98
N ILE A 62 -8.23 10.93 15.83
CA ILE A 62 -7.92 12.10 15.05
C ILE A 62 -8.13 11.84 13.57
N LYS A 63 -8.62 12.84 12.85
CA LYS A 63 -8.75 12.83 11.39
C LYS A 63 -8.47 14.21 10.84
N GLY A 64 -7.97 14.27 9.63
CA GLY A 64 -7.72 15.54 8.94
C GLY A 64 -7.06 15.31 7.59
N ASP A 65 -6.94 16.39 6.85
CA ASP A 65 -6.40 16.40 5.51
C ASP A 65 -5.02 17.08 5.50
N LEU A 66 -4.04 16.47 4.81
CA LEU A 66 -2.73 17.05 4.53
C LEU A 66 -2.65 17.33 3.02
N GLU A 67 -2.45 18.59 2.68
CA GLU A 67 -2.23 19.01 1.30
C GLU A 67 -0.74 18.89 0.95
N TRP A 68 -0.39 18.13 -0.12
CA TRP A 68 0.98 17.99 -0.56
C TRP A 68 1.07 17.85 -2.09
N ARG A 69 1.80 18.75 -2.74
CA ARG A 69 2.04 18.72 -4.19
C ARG A 69 0.78 18.49 -5.04
N GLY A 70 -0.34 19.10 -4.64
CA GLY A 70 -1.64 19.02 -5.34
C GLY A 70 -2.44 17.76 -5.06
N TRP A 71 -2.03 16.95 -4.07
CA TRP A 71 -2.83 15.86 -3.52
C TRP A 71 -3.39 16.22 -2.16
N THR A 72 -4.61 15.76 -1.88
CA THR A 72 -5.22 15.78 -0.56
C THR A 72 -5.07 14.38 0.07
N LEU A 73 -4.27 14.29 1.13
CA LEU A 73 -4.08 13.06 1.89
C LEU A 73 -5.03 13.07 3.08
N ARG A 74 -6.14 12.36 2.97
CA ARG A 74 -7.16 12.24 4.03
C ARG A 74 -6.77 11.15 4.99
N LEU A 75 -6.32 11.56 6.17
CA LEU A 75 -5.74 10.68 7.16
C LEU A 75 -6.67 10.52 8.37
N ASN A 76 -6.73 9.31 8.89
CA ASN A 76 -7.41 9.01 10.16
C ASN A 76 -6.49 8.14 11.03
N GLY A 77 -6.59 8.33 12.33
CA GLY A 77 -5.75 7.59 13.26
C GLY A 77 -6.26 7.68 14.69
N ARG A 78 -5.50 7.06 15.57
CA ARG A 78 -5.76 7.06 17.01
C ARG A 78 -4.43 7.25 17.72
N ILE A 79 -4.34 8.34 18.47
CA ILE A 79 -3.18 8.68 19.29
C ILE A 79 -3.24 7.80 20.54
N ASP A 80 -2.17 7.08 20.84
CA ASP A 80 -2.15 6.16 21.99
C ASP A 80 -2.36 6.93 23.31
N GLN A 81 -1.64 8.04 23.51
CA GLN A 81 -1.79 8.89 24.68
C GLN A 81 -1.58 10.36 24.32
N ILE A 82 -2.44 11.23 24.87
CA ILE A 82 -2.36 12.68 24.74
C ILE A 82 -2.59 13.34 26.09
N ARG A 83 -1.76 14.34 26.42
CA ARG A 83 -1.95 15.18 27.60
C ARG A 83 -1.82 16.64 27.19
N SER A 84 -2.90 17.41 27.38
CA SER A 84 -2.92 18.84 27.10
C SER A 84 -2.81 19.62 28.41
N GLN A 85 -1.83 20.49 28.47
CA GLN A 85 -1.63 21.48 29.51
C GLN A 85 -1.73 22.88 28.90
N LYS A 86 -1.81 23.94 29.73
CA LYS A 86 -2.10 25.30 29.28
C LYS A 86 -1.24 25.79 28.12
N ASP A 87 0.07 25.44 28.08
CA ASP A 87 1.04 25.91 27.09
C ASP A 87 1.78 24.76 26.39
N ARG A 88 1.36 23.52 26.60
CA ARG A 88 2.04 22.34 26.09
C ARG A 88 1.06 21.18 25.87
N THR A 89 1.19 20.54 24.73
CA THR A 89 0.53 19.26 24.44
C THR A 89 1.58 18.18 24.25
N HIS A 90 1.42 17.08 24.99
CA HIS A 90 2.33 15.94 24.93
C HIS A 90 1.62 14.77 24.24
N LEU A 91 2.16 14.31 23.13
CA LEU A 91 1.73 13.15 22.38
C LEU A 91 2.67 11.99 22.65
N ARG A 92 2.15 10.85 23.06
CA ARG A 92 2.93 9.63 23.25
C ARG A 92 2.39 8.51 22.35
N GLU A 93 3.30 7.91 21.62
CA GLU A 93 3.07 6.68 20.85
C GLU A 93 3.81 5.53 21.53
N ILE A 94 3.11 4.45 21.85
CA ILE A 94 3.64 3.31 22.60
C ILE A 94 3.93 2.18 21.63
N LYS A 95 5.17 1.69 21.64
CA LYS A 95 5.59 0.58 20.77
C LYS A 95 6.40 -0.45 21.52
N THR A 96 6.06 -1.71 21.30
CA THR A 96 6.88 -2.83 21.76
C THR A 96 7.93 -3.19 20.72
N VAL A 97 9.15 -3.45 21.19
CA VAL A 97 10.30 -3.80 20.36
C VAL A 97 11.00 -5.04 20.89
N THR A 98 11.74 -5.72 20.03
CA THR A 98 12.60 -6.86 20.41
C THR A 98 14.08 -6.49 20.46
N THR A 99 14.38 -5.25 20.06
CA THR A 99 15.74 -4.71 20.11
C THR A 99 16.04 -4.26 21.54
N PRO A 100 17.22 -4.60 22.11
CA PRO A 100 17.62 -4.15 23.43
C PRO A 100 17.60 -2.62 23.57
N LEU A 101 17.10 -2.15 24.69
CA LEU A 101 17.07 -0.73 25.04
C LEU A 101 18.18 -0.39 26.06
N PRO A 102 18.69 0.84 26.13
CA PRO A 102 18.26 2.03 25.37
C PRO A 102 18.90 2.13 23.98
N LEU A 103 18.19 2.79 23.05
CA LEU A 103 18.67 3.11 21.70
C LEU A 103 19.00 4.59 21.58
N ARG A 104 20.00 4.91 20.77
CA ARG A 104 20.32 6.30 20.42
C ARG A 104 19.30 6.88 19.43
N PRO A 105 19.09 8.20 19.37
CA PRO A 105 18.14 8.81 18.44
C PRO A 105 18.35 8.41 16.97
N GLU A 106 19.61 8.27 16.53
CA GLU A 106 19.97 7.88 15.16
C GLU A 106 19.54 6.44 14.84
N GLU A 107 19.66 5.55 15.83
CA GLU A 107 19.20 4.14 15.71
C GLU A 107 17.69 4.07 15.63
N VAL A 108 16.98 4.85 16.45
CA VAL A 108 15.51 4.95 16.38
C VAL A 108 15.07 5.53 15.05
N ARG A 109 15.70 6.59 14.55
CA ARG A 109 15.41 7.21 13.26
C ARG A 109 15.58 6.25 12.10
N SER A 110 16.56 5.34 12.14
CA SER A 110 16.82 4.38 11.06
C SER A 110 15.95 3.13 11.13
N HIS A 111 15.81 2.53 12.31
CA HIS A 111 15.14 1.23 12.49
C HIS A 111 13.64 1.35 12.74
N PHE A 112 13.19 2.48 13.34
CA PHE A 112 11.80 2.71 13.72
C PHE A 112 11.20 3.94 13.03
N LYS A 113 11.67 4.22 11.80
CA LYS A 113 11.23 5.35 10.97
C LYS A 113 9.71 5.52 10.95
N SER A 114 8.96 4.42 10.77
CA SER A 114 7.50 4.46 10.69
C SER A 114 6.82 4.91 12.00
N TYR A 115 7.40 4.62 13.15
CA TYR A 115 6.86 5.07 14.45
C TYR A 115 7.06 6.58 14.62
N CYS A 116 8.24 7.08 14.22
CA CYS A 116 8.50 8.51 14.21
C CYS A 116 7.55 9.25 13.25
N ILE A 117 7.36 8.74 12.02
CA ILE A 117 6.43 9.34 11.05
C ILE A 117 5.00 9.37 11.59
N GLN A 118 4.57 8.35 12.31
CA GLN A 118 3.24 8.29 12.93
C GLN A 118 3.03 9.47 13.90
N LEU A 119 3.96 9.70 14.82
CA LEU A 119 3.94 10.84 15.75
C LEU A 119 3.97 12.18 15.03
N LEU A 120 4.88 12.34 14.07
CA LEU A 120 4.99 13.56 13.26
C LEU A 120 3.68 13.85 12.52
N THR A 121 3.03 12.82 11.99
CA THR A 121 1.74 12.95 11.31
C THR A 121 0.64 13.42 12.27
N TYR A 122 0.59 12.89 13.47
CA TYR A 122 -0.37 13.34 14.48
C TYR A 122 -0.15 14.83 14.85
N ARG A 123 1.10 15.28 14.97
CA ARG A 123 1.43 16.70 15.17
C ARG A 123 0.88 17.57 14.03
N GLU A 124 1.13 17.16 12.78
CA GLU A 124 0.63 17.91 11.61
C GLU A 124 -0.89 17.98 11.55
N LEU A 125 -1.57 16.90 11.88
CA LEU A 125 -3.04 16.87 11.95
C LEU A 125 -3.55 17.78 13.07
N LEU A 126 -2.99 17.70 14.28
CA LEU A 126 -3.38 18.56 15.39
C LEU A 126 -3.17 20.05 15.11
N ASN A 127 -2.12 20.40 14.36
CA ASN A 127 -1.86 21.78 13.96
C ASN A 127 -2.91 22.35 12.99
N ARG A 128 -3.76 21.51 12.40
CA ARG A 128 -4.74 21.90 11.37
C ARG A 128 -6.21 21.82 11.82
N ILE A 129 -6.50 21.22 12.97
CA ILE A 129 -7.85 21.21 13.52
C ILE A 129 -8.23 22.59 14.08
N GLU A 130 -9.53 22.90 14.04
CA GLU A 130 -10.07 24.20 14.51
C GLU A 130 -9.76 24.47 15.99
N THR A 131 -9.79 23.42 16.81
CA THR A 131 -9.45 23.46 18.25
C THR A 131 -7.96 23.22 18.48
N LYS A 132 -7.13 23.89 17.69
CA LYS A 132 -5.67 23.75 17.74
C LYS A 132 -5.15 23.88 19.18
N PRO A 133 -4.27 22.97 19.63
CA PRO A 133 -3.61 23.10 20.91
C PRO A 133 -2.85 24.42 21.00
N THR A 134 -2.98 25.12 22.12
CA THR A 134 -2.17 26.30 22.42
C THR A 134 -0.78 25.85 22.90
N GLY A 135 0.29 26.50 22.40
CA GLY A 135 1.65 26.22 22.83
C GLY A 135 2.39 25.15 22.04
N SER A 136 3.42 24.56 22.62
CA SER A 136 4.27 23.56 21.96
C SER A 136 3.67 22.16 21.98
N ILE A 137 3.92 21.38 20.93
CA ILE A 137 3.57 19.97 20.89
C ILE A 137 4.87 19.15 21.04
N GLU A 138 4.94 18.37 22.12
CA GLU A 138 6.03 17.43 22.37
C GLU A 138 5.63 16.04 21.86
N LEU A 139 6.55 15.37 21.17
CA LEU A 139 6.37 14.05 20.58
C LEU A 139 7.23 13.05 21.33
N ASP A 140 6.61 12.10 22.02
CA ASP A 140 7.27 11.08 22.83
C ASP A 140 7.05 9.69 22.21
N LEU A 141 8.10 9.08 21.71
CA LEU A 141 8.11 7.69 21.33
C LEU A 141 8.50 6.83 22.54
N PHE A 142 7.49 6.12 23.10
CA PHE A 142 7.68 5.27 24.25
C PHE A 142 7.89 3.81 23.81
N LEU A 143 9.12 3.34 23.96
CA LEU A 143 9.53 1.99 23.57
C LEU A 143 9.55 1.06 24.78
N ILE A 144 9.11 -0.19 24.57
CA ILE A 144 9.12 -1.28 25.56
C ILE A 144 9.82 -2.48 24.95
N GLU A 145 10.89 -2.92 25.56
CA GLU A 145 11.56 -4.15 25.14
C GLU A 145 10.81 -5.37 25.68
N LEU A 146 10.39 -6.25 24.75
CA LEU A 146 9.47 -7.38 25.07
C LEU A 146 10.08 -8.44 26.00
N GLY A 147 11.40 -8.62 25.97
CA GLY A 147 12.06 -9.67 26.76
C GLY A 147 12.32 -9.25 28.20
N SER A 148 12.82 -8.04 28.41
CA SER A 148 13.22 -7.54 29.73
C SER A 148 12.18 -6.62 30.39
N GLY A 149 11.22 -6.07 29.60
CA GLY A 149 10.32 -5.03 30.08
C GLY A 149 10.98 -3.66 30.28
N ILE A 150 12.24 -3.49 29.85
CA ILE A 150 12.92 -2.19 29.90
C ILE A 150 12.18 -1.21 29.00
N THR A 151 11.99 0.01 29.49
CA THR A 151 11.31 1.07 28.77
C THR A 151 12.25 2.23 28.45
N GLN A 152 11.97 2.92 27.36
CA GLN A 152 12.65 4.13 26.96
C GLN A 152 11.66 5.14 26.40
N SER A 153 11.68 6.37 26.91
CA SER A 153 11.01 7.52 26.32
C SER A 153 12.02 8.30 25.48
N LEU A 154 11.68 8.57 24.24
CA LEU A 154 12.48 9.38 23.32
C LEU A 154 11.65 10.54 22.78
N LEU A 155 12.02 11.76 23.16
CA LEU A 155 11.43 12.96 22.60
C LEU A 155 11.99 13.20 21.19
N LEU A 156 11.08 13.30 20.22
CA LEU A 156 11.47 13.63 18.85
C LEU A 156 11.66 15.14 18.72
N ASP A 157 12.83 15.55 18.29
CA ASP A 157 13.19 16.92 17.98
C ASP A 157 13.18 17.19 16.47
N GLU A 158 13.57 18.39 16.07
CA GLU A 158 13.59 18.86 14.67
C GLU A 158 14.43 17.98 13.72
N ARG A 159 15.38 17.19 14.24
CA ARG A 159 16.18 16.25 13.44
C ARG A 159 15.31 15.16 12.79
N PHE A 160 14.12 14.92 13.33
CA PHE A 160 13.16 13.93 12.79
C PHE A 160 12.22 14.52 11.74
N ASP A 161 12.08 15.83 11.65
CA ASP A 161 11.07 16.49 10.80
C ASP A 161 11.18 16.14 9.31
N ALA A 162 12.39 15.93 8.82
CA ALA A 162 12.58 15.48 7.43
C ALA A 162 11.88 14.15 7.10
N LEU A 163 11.63 13.29 8.10
CA LEU A 163 11.03 11.98 7.88
C LEU A 163 9.60 12.04 7.32
N ILE A 164 8.80 13.01 7.79
CA ILE A 164 7.42 13.15 7.28
C ILE A 164 7.43 13.75 5.87
N VAL A 165 8.31 14.69 5.57
CA VAL A 165 8.48 15.27 4.24
C VAL A 165 8.87 14.19 3.24
N ASP A 166 9.91 13.41 3.56
CA ASP A 166 10.35 12.27 2.73
C ASP A 166 9.22 11.26 2.48
N GLN A 167 8.37 11.02 3.48
CA GLN A 167 7.25 10.09 3.37
C GLN A 167 6.12 10.63 2.51
N LEU A 168 5.83 11.93 2.63
CA LEU A 168 4.85 12.63 1.78
C LEU A 168 5.30 12.61 0.32
N ASP A 169 6.56 12.93 0.06
CA ASP A 169 7.13 12.89 -1.29
C ASP A 169 7.10 11.48 -1.88
N LEU A 170 7.49 10.47 -1.10
CA LEU A 170 7.47 9.08 -1.52
C LEU A 170 6.06 8.61 -1.92
N LEU A 171 5.06 8.98 -1.12
CA LEU A 171 3.66 8.63 -1.40
C LEU A 171 3.16 9.36 -2.65
N VAL A 172 3.37 10.68 -2.73
CA VAL A 172 2.88 11.48 -3.87
C VAL A 172 3.55 11.08 -5.18
N ASP A 173 4.85 10.80 -5.18
CA ASP A 173 5.55 10.26 -6.34
C ASP A 173 4.96 8.92 -6.82
N TYR A 174 4.56 8.06 -5.89
CA TYR A 174 3.87 6.83 -6.23
C TYR A 174 2.49 7.09 -6.84
N LEU A 175 1.71 8.02 -6.26
CA LEU A 175 0.39 8.39 -6.72
C LEU A 175 0.43 9.02 -8.13
N ASP A 176 1.37 9.94 -8.37
CA ASP A 176 1.56 10.56 -9.68
C ASP A 176 1.94 9.53 -10.75
N ARG A 177 2.90 8.63 -10.46
CA ARG A 177 3.26 7.52 -11.38
C ARG A 177 2.07 6.59 -11.64
N LYS A 178 1.23 6.36 -10.62
CA LYS A 178 0.00 5.56 -10.80
C LYS A 178 -0.96 6.26 -11.76
N LEU A 179 -1.19 7.57 -11.61
CA LEU A 179 -2.03 8.34 -12.53
C LEU A 179 -1.51 8.32 -13.97
N GLU A 180 -0.21 8.57 -14.15
CA GLU A 180 0.43 8.52 -15.46
C GLU A 180 0.27 7.15 -16.13
N ARG A 181 0.45 6.07 -15.36
CA ARG A 181 0.23 4.72 -15.85
C ARG A 181 -1.21 4.49 -16.29
N LEU A 182 -2.17 4.89 -15.46
CA LEU A 182 -3.59 4.74 -15.78
C LEU A 182 -3.98 5.57 -17.02
N SER A 183 -3.47 6.79 -17.15
CA SER A 183 -3.67 7.64 -18.33
C SER A 183 -3.11 6.97 -19.59
N ARG A 184 -1.89 6.40 -19.52
CA ARG A 184 -1.31 5.64 -20.64
C ARG A 184 -2.13 4.41 -21.02
N LEU A 185 -2.64 3.68 -20.05
CA LEU A 185 -3.50 2.51 -20.32
C LEU A 185 -4.81 2.88 -21.00
N ARG A 186 -5.39 4.04 -20.70
CA ARG A 186 -6.58 4.55 -21.42
C ARG A 186 -6.30 4.87 -22.90
N SER A 187 -5.06 5.11 -23.27
CA SER A 187 -4.63 5.30 -24.67
C SER A 187 -4.19 4.01 -25.36
N LEU A 188 -4.35 2.86 -24.70
CA LEU A 188 -3.96 1.56 -25.21
C LEU A 188 -4.59 1.26 -26.57
N ARG A 189 -3.74 0.88 -27.54
CA ARG A 189 -4.14 0.44 -28.88
C ARG A 189 -3.67 -0.99 -29.05
N PHE A 190 -4.55 -1.84 -29.60
CA PHE A 190 -4.25 -3.23 -29.91
C PHE A 190 -5.09 -3.70 -31.11
N LYS A 191 -4.63 -4.76 -31.75
CA LYS A 191 -5.32 -5.38 -32.88
C LYS A 191 -6.39 -6.35 -32.37
N PRO A 192 -7.46 -6.60 -33.13
CA PRO A 192 -8.40 -7.67 -32.81
C PRO A 192 -7.67 -9.04 -32.77
N ALA A 193 -8.17 -9.94 -31.97
CA ALA A 193 -7.56 -11.28 -31.84
C ALA A 193 -7.63 -12.08 -33.13
N TYR A 194 -8.63 -11.81 -33.94
CA TYR A 194 -8.88 -12.45 -35.24
C TYR A 194 -9.42 -11.41 -36.22
N GLU A 195 -8.81 -11.31 -37.41
CA GLU A 195 -9.29 -10.43 -38.47
C GLU A 195 -10.66 -10.86 -38.98
N THR A 196 -10.89 -12.18 -39.04
CA THR A 196 -12.17 -12.80 -39.39
C THR A 196 -12.61 -13.64 -38.19
N PRO A 197 -13.63 -13.22 -37.44
CA PRO A 197 -14.19 -14.02 -36.36
C PRO A 197 -14.70 -15.37 -36.84
N ARG A 198 -14.53 -16.41 -36.03
CA ARG A 198 -15.14 -17.72 -36.24
C ARG A 198 -16.59 -17.71 -35.73
N PRO A 199 -17.44 -18.61 -36.21
CA PRO A 199 -18.81 -18.72 -35.71
C PRO A 199 -18.87 -18.78 -34.19
N GLY A 200 -19.64 -17.90 -33.58
CA GLY A 200 -19.79 -17.73 -32.14
C GLY A 200 -18.73 -16.83 -31.48
N GLN A 201 -17.73 -16.31 -32.22
CA GLN A 201 -16.80 -15.31 -31.69
C GLN A 201 -17.33 -13.87 -31.79
N GLU A 202 -18.30 -13.63 -32.66
CA GLU A 202 -18.89 -12.31 -32.93
C GLU A 202 -19.57 -11.72 -31.69
N THR A 203 -20.24 -12.56 -30.88
CA THR A 203 -20.97 -12.12 -29.69
C THR A 203 -20.20 -12.32 -28.39
N ILE A 204 -19.08 -13.04 -28.42
CA ILE A 204 -18.39 -13.49 -27.19
C ILE A 204 -17.96 -12.33 -26.28
N GLN A 205 -17.59 -11.20 -26.84
CA GLN A 205 -17.18 -10.03 -26.04
C GLN A 205 -18.38 -9.48 -25.25
N GLU A 206 -19.56 -9.40 -25.90
CA GLU A 206 -20.78 -8.97 -25.23
C GLU A 206 -21.26 -10.02 -24.21
N ASP A 207 -21.20 -11.31 -24.57
CA ASP A 207 -21.59 -12.40 -23.68
C ASP A 207 -20.73 -12.42 -22.40
N LEU A 208 -19.42 -12.21 -22.51
CA LEU A 208 -18.52 -12.07 -21.37
C LEU A 208 -18.83 -10.82 -20.54
N ASN A 209 -19.09 -9.66 -21.19
CA ASN A 209 -19.49 -8.45 -20.49
C ASN A 209 -20.78 -8.65 -19.69
N GLN A 210 -21.79 -9.29 -20.27
CA GLN A 210 -23.04 -9.61 -19.58
C GLN A 210 -22.84 -10.58 -18.42
N ALA A 211 -22.00 -11.61 -18.63
CA ALA A 211 -21.68 -12.57 -17.58
C ALA A 211 -20.98 -11.90 -16.39
N PHE A 212 -19.99 -11.03 -16.63
CA PHE A 212 -19.28 -10.30 -15.57
C PHE A 212 -20.13 -9.24 -14.85
N LYS A 213 -21.23 -8.75 -15.46
CA LYS A 213 -22.22 -7.94 -14.74
C LYS A 213 -22.99 -8.74 -13.68
N ARG A 214 -23.13 -10.06 -13.88
CA ARG A 214 -23.91 -10.95 -13.00
C ARG A 214 -23.04 -11.63 -11.94
N SER A 215 -21.77 -11.91 -12.26
CA SER A 215 -20.87 -12.64 -11.39
C SER A 215 -19.42 -12.15 -11.55
N PRO A 216 -18.65 -12.01 -10.44
CA PRO A 216 -17.22 -11.72 -10.52
C PRO A 216 -16.39 -12.88 -11.08
N ILE A 217 -16.96 -14.08 -11.17
CA ILE A 217 -16.33 -15.30 -11.71
C ILE A 217 -17.13 -15.79 -12.88
N VAL A 218 -16.47 -15.93 -14.02
CA VAL A 218 -17.07 -16.43 -15.28
C VAL A 218 -16.25 -17.59 -15.81
N CYS A 219 -16.91 -18.69 -16.15
CA CYS A 219 -16.31 -19.84 -16.83
C CYS A 219 -16.67 -19.80 -18.31
N LEU A 220 -15.65 -19.81 -19.18
CA LEU A 220 -15.83 -19.92 -20.64
C LEU A 220 -15.43 -21.32 -21.09
N GLU A 221 -16.41 -22.09 -21.55
CA GLU A 221 -16.19 -23.37 -22.22
C GLU A 221 -16.34 -23.20 -23.74
N ALA A 222 -15.38 -23.72 -24.49
CA ALA A 222 -15.41 -23.70 -25.94
C ALA A 222 -14.52 -24.85 -26.49
N PRO A 223 -14.79 -25.37 -27.69
CA PRO A 223 -14.05 -26.47 -28.28
C PRO A 223 -12.59 -26.15 -28.54
N THR A 224 -11.76 -27.17 -28.70
CA THR A 224 -10.36 -27.03 -29.12
C THR A 224 -10.29 -26.30 -30.47
N GLY A 225 -9.35 -25.39 -30.61
CA GLY A 225 -9.21 -24.60 -31.85
C GLY A 225 -10.13 -23.38 -31.93
N TYR A 226 -11.05 -23.17 -30.98
CA TYR A 226 -11.92 -21.98 -30.93
C TYR A 226 -11.17 -20.67 -30.85
N GLY A 227 -9.95 -20.67 -30.27
CA GLY A 227 -9.15 -19.46 -30.10
C GLY A 227 -9.37 -18.77 -28.73
N LYS A 228 -9.73 -19.55 -27.72
CA LYS A 228 -10.00 -19.02 -26.35
C LYS A 228 -8.98 -18.02 -25.83
N THR A 229 -7.68 -18.28 -26.03
CA THR A 229 -6.60 -17.42 -25.56
C THR A 229 -6.65 -16.02 -26.18
N GLY A 230 -6.89 -15.95 -27.52
CA GLY A 230 -7.02 -14.67 -28.21
C GLY A 230 -8.25 -13.89 -27.75
N VAL A 231 -9.40 -14.55 -27.68
CA VAL A 231 -10.65 -13.96 -27.19
C VAL A 231 -10.51 -13.43 -25.78
N ALA A 232 -9.88 -14.21 -24.89
CA ALA A 232 -9.66 -13.80 -23.49
C ALA A 232 -8.71 -12.58 -23.39
N TRP A 233 -7.64 -12.54 -24.18
CA TRP A 233 -6.73 -11.38 -24.23
C TRP A 233 -7.44 -10.14 -24.78
N GLU A 234 -8.16 -10.25 -25.87
CA GLU A 234 -8.91 -9.11 -26.43
C GLU A 234 -9.91 -8.54 -25.43
N PHE A 235 -10.67 -9.42 -24.75
CA PHE A 235 -11.60 -9.04 -23.70
C PHE A 235 -10.88 -8.31 -22.54
N ALA A 236 -9.79 -8.88 -22.05
CA ALA A 236 -9.03 -8.31 -20.96
C ALA A 236 -8.39 -6.96 -21.32
N LEU A 237 -7.82 -6.83 -22.54
CA LEU A 237 -7.25 -5.59 -23.05
C LEU A 237 -8.30 -4.50 -23.22
N ASN A 238 -9.53 -4.82 -23.67
CA ASN A 238 -10.65 -3.90 -23.73
C ASN A 238 -10.98 -3.35 -22.32
N ARG A 239 -11.04 -4.21 -21.31
CA ARG A 239 -11.31 -3.77 -19.93
C ARG A 239 -10.17 -2.93 -19.35
N LEU A 240 -8.93 -3.20 -19.74
CA LEU A 240 -7.77 -2.41 -19.37
C LEU A 240 -7.80 -1.02 -20.03
N ALA A 241 -8.10 -0.96 -21.33
CA ALA A 241 -8.20 0.29 -22.09
C ALA A 241 -9.36 1.18 -21.65
N THR A 242 -10.47 0.59 -21.23
CA THR A 242 -11.63 1.32 -20.70
C THR A 242 -11.50 1.68 -19.20
N GLY A 243 -10.41 1.28 -18.55
CA GLY A 243 -10.17 1.57 -17.13
C GLY A 243 -11.02 0.75 -16.16
N GLN A 244 -11.70 -0.30 -16.63
CA GLN A 244 -12.47 -1.20 -15.77
C GLN A 244 -11.58 -2.08 -14.90
N VAL A 245 -10.35 -2.32 -15.32
CA VAL A 245 -9.30 -3.00 -14.56
C VAL A 245 -7.98 -2.26 -14.72
N GLU A 246 -7.11 -2.32 -13.70
CA GLU A 246 -5.78 -1.71 -13.73
C GLU A 246 -4.67 -2.72 -14.05
N ARG A 247 -4.99 -4.00 -13.99
CA ARG A 247 -4.02 -5.10 -14.16
C ARG A 247 -4.73 -6.35 -14.66
N ILE A 248 -4.02 -7.10 -15.49
CA ILE A 248 -4.42 -8.43 -15.94
C ILE A 248 -3.39 -9.42 -15.40
N VAL A 249 -3.86 -10.54 -14.84
CA VAL A 249 -3.01 -11.66 -14.42
C VAL A 249 -3.48 -12.90 -15.20
N TYR A 250 -2.61 -13.43 -16.06
CA TYR A 250 -2.86 -14.64 -16.82
C TYR A 250 -2.18 -15.82 -16.13
N LEU A 251 -2.94 -16.82 -15.73
CA LEU A 251 -2.45 -18.02 -15.05
C LEU A 251 -2.64 -19.24 -15.97
N THR A 252 -1.64 -20.09 -16.01
CA THR A 252 -1.68 -21.37 -16.75
C THR A 252 -0.93 -22.44 -15.97
N SER A 253 -1.35 -23.68 -16.09
CA SER A 253 -0.74 -24.83 -15.42
C SER A 253 0.56 -25.33 -16.08
N LYS A 254 0.87 -24.89 -17.30
CA LYS A 254 2.02 -25.36 -18.09
C LYS A 254 2.86 -24.20 -18.59
N SER A 255 4.19 -24.35 -18.59
CA SER A 255 5.14 -23.38 -19.15
C SER A 255 4.92 -23.09 -20.63
N THR A 256 4.56 -24.14 -21.41
CA THR A 256 4.20 -23.97 -22.82
C THR A 256 2.99 -23.06 -23.02
N GLY A 257 1.99 -23.13 -22.13
CA GLY A 257 0.84 -22.23 -22.13
C GLY A 257 1.20 -20.78 -21.81
N GLN A 258 2.23 -20.54 -20.98
CA GLN A 258 2.75 -19.18 -20.74
C GLN A 258 3.39 -18.58 -22.00
N ILE A 259 4.19 -19.37 -22.71
CA ILE A 259 4.85 -18.94 -23.95
C ILE A 259 3.80 -18.60 -25.00
N GLU A 260 2.83 -19.50 -25.21
CA GLU A 260 1.72 -19.28 -26.17
C GLU A 260 0.91 -18.02 -25.81
N ALA A 261 0.57 -17.83 -24.54
CA ALA A 261 -0.16 -16.64 -24.08
C ALA A 261 0.64 -15.36 -24.31
N ALA A 262 1.94 -15.35 -24.02
CA ALA A 262 2.82 -14.20 -24.26
C ALA A 262 2.92 -13.88 -25.76
N GLN A 263 3.17 -14.88 -26.61
CA GLN A 263 3.25 -14.70 -28.07
C GLN A 263 1.91 -14.17 -28.63
N ARG A 264 0.79 -14.67 -28.11
CA ARG A 264 -0.52 -14.16 -28.54
C ARG A 264 -0.74 -12.72 -28.08
N LEU A 265 -0.32 -12.35 -26.88
CA LEU A 265 -0.38 -10.96 -26.40
C LEU A 265 0.49 -10.04 -27.27
N ASP A 266 1.74 -10.43 -27.57
CA ASP A 266 2.62 -9.66 -28.45
C ASP A 266 2.01 -9.43 -29.84
N ALA A 267 1.32 -10.44 -30.40
CA ALA A 267 0.65 -10.30 -31.69
C ALA A 267 -0.54 -9.31 -31.66
N LEU A 268 -1.18 -9.13 -30.50
CA LEU A 268 -2.27 -8.16 -30.33
C LEU A 268 -1.75 -6.74 -30.08
N LEU A 269 -0.66 -6.58 -29.34
CA LEU A 269 -0.07 -5.28 -29.03
C LEU A 269 0.57 -4.70 -30.29
N THR A 270 0.50 -3.39 -30.43
CA THR A 270 1.18 -2.63 -31.47
C THR A 270 2.47 -2.01 -30.92
N ASP A 271 3.43 -1.63 -31.74
CA ASP A 271 4.68 -1.00 -31.34
C ASP A 271 4.48 0.31 -30.54
N GLN A 272 3.30 0.93 -30.68
CA GLN A 272 2.90 2.13 -29.92
C GLN A 272 2.06 1.80 -28.69
N SER A 273 1.96 0.52 -28.32
CA SER A 273 1.14 0.13 -27.16
C SER A 273 1.74 0.63 -25.86
N ALA A 274 0.87 1.22 -25.02
CA ALA A 274 1.25 1.68 -23.68
C ALA A 274 1.31 0.54 -22.64
N ALA A 275 0.92 -0.68 -23.01
CA ALA A 275 0.97 -1.82 -22.12
C ALA A 275 2.36 -2.43 -22.04
N SER A 276 2.74 -2.82 -20.84
CA SER A 276 3.91 -3.66 -20.59
C SER A 276 3.49 -4.89 -19.81
N TYR A 277 4.16 -6.00 -20.01
CA TYR A 277 3.88 -7.21 -19.26
C TYR A 277 5.16 -7.86 -18.73
N TRP A 278 4.99 -8.71 -17.73
CA TRP A 278 6.04 -9.50 -17.11
C TRP A 278 5.67 -10.97 -17.18
N GLN A 279 6.56 -11.77 -17.73
CA GLN A 279 6.44 -13.23 -17.69
C GLN A 279 7.19 -13.75 -16.46
N ILE A 280 6.45 -14.26 -15.47
CA ILE A 280 7.05 -14.84 -14.27
C ILE A 280 7.33 -16.32 -14.55
N ARG A 281 8.59 -16.71 -14.48
CA ARG A 281 9.07 -18.08 -14.64
C ARG A 281 9.64 -18.59 -13.31
N ASN A 282 9.95 -19.87 -13.23
CA ASN A 282 10.60 -20.43 -12.06
C ASN A 282 12.03 -19.88 -11.89
N LYS A 283 12.58 -20.01 -10.68
CA LYS A 283 13.91 -19.46 -10.36
C LYS A 283 15.01 -20.00 -11.27
N ALA A 284 14.97 -21.28 -11.63
CA ALA A 284 15.99 -21.90 -12.49
C ALA A 284 15.98 -21.33 -13.92
N GLU A 285 14.79 -21.00 -14.46
CA GLU A 285 14.65 -20.41 -15.80
C GLU A 285 15.11 -18.94 -15.86
N HIS A 286 15.04 -18.20 -14.73
CA HIS A 286 15.49 -16.81 -14.65
C HIS A 286 16.92 -16.64 -14.16
N CYS A 287 17.52 -17.69 -13.59
CA CYS A 287 18.85 -17.59 -13.02
C CYS A 287 19.91 -17.44 -14.13
N VAL A 288 20.71 -16.38 -14.03
CA VAL A 288 21.85 -16.16 -14.95
C VAL A 288 23.08 -16.97 -14.54
N ASN A 289 23.09 -17.54 -13.34
CA ASN A 289 24.18 -18.39 -12.89
C ASN A 289 24.03 -19.79 -13.46
N VAL A 290 25.03 -20.21 -14.24
CA VAL A 290 25.05 -21.49 -14.98
C VAL A 290 25.01 -22.69 -14.04
N GLU A 291 25.51 -22.58 -12.80
CA GLU A 291 25.54 -23.67 -11.80
C GLU A 291 24.14 -24.01 -11.23
N PHE A 292 23.15 -23.17 -11.48
CA PHE A 292 21.76 -23.34 -10.98
C PHE A 292 20.74 -23.57 -12.12
N ARG A 293 21.20 -23.81 -13.35
CA ARG A 293 20.33 -24.14 -14.48
C ARG A 293 20.05 -25.62 -14.62
#